data_3c7070898f20e3ea1038699e4ad3a358
#
_entry.id   3c7070898f20e3ea1038699e4ad3a358
#
_cell.length_a   1.000
_cell.length_b   1.000
_cell.length_c   1.000
_cell.angle_alpha   90.00
_cell.angle_beta   90.00
_cell.angle_gamma   90.00
#
_symmetry.space_group_name_H-M   'P 1'
#
loop_
_entity.id
_entity.type
_entity.pdbx_description
1 polymer ?
#
loop_
_entity_poly.entity_id
_entity_poly.type
_entity_poly.pdbx_seq_one_letter_code
_entity_poly.pdbx_strand_id
1 'polypeptide(L)'
;VIDVKTIRVSLPLKTKFTVARGEADHKINVIAILNNRYSGEAAASVQYGPDIETIEAGLRKGIGFLKRRKKFNLKTLDAINGYNIHPIARSALMAMVLNYLSGESRRYPWEVLNLGTPVGIRNSITISIDEPARVIKAINASEYPIVKIKMGSDYDETLLTQLDQIGGKEIRVDANGGWSSEKAEEMIFHLSKHGISVIEQPTDIAHIADWQHLKGKSENVELILDEEMNSLEDFEQYSEFVDGVNIKMEKSGGILEAIRIAHKARDEKKKVMLGCMVESSVGIAQSVYMSSLADYHDLDAPQLLVDDIAQGITYDKETIHVDHEIIGGPSLKRDVIEKYIQE
;
A
#
# COMPACT_ATOMS: atom_id res chain seq x y z
N VAL A 1 -23.38 -11.54 -20.13
CA VAL A 1 -23.38 -12.32 -18.86
C VAL A 1 -22.17 -11.85 -18.06
N ILE A 2 -22.33 -11.56 -16.78
CA ILE A 2 -21.23 -11.22 -15.89
C ILE A 2 -20.50 -12.52 -15.56
N ASP A 3 -19.30 -12.67 -16.08
CA ASP A 3 -18.41 -13.81 -15.79
C ASP A 3 -17.25 -13.34 -14.91
N VAL A 4 -17.17 -13.89 -13.69
CA VAL A 4 -16.10 -13.56 -12.72
C VAL A 4 -15.44 -14.85 -12.29
N LYS A 5 -14.12 -14.88 -12.45
CA LYS A 5 -13.22 -15.96 -12.02
C LYS A 5 -12.27 -15.45 -10.94
N THR A 6 -11.70 -16.35 -10.16
CA THR A 6 -10.61 -16.07 -9.23
C THR A 6 -9.46 -17.04 -9.51
N ILE A 7 -8.24 -16.53 -9.43
CA ILE A 7 -7.01 -17.34 -9.56
C ILE A 7 -6.08 -17.03 -8.41
N ARG A 8 -5.38 -18.03 -7.88
CA ARG A 8 -4.24 -17.83 -6.98
C ARG A 8 -3.01 -17.59 -7.81
N VAL A 9 -2.25 -16.55 -7.47
CA VAL A 9 -0.96 -16.25 -8.11
C VAL A 9 0.15 -16.27 -7.09
N SER A 10 1.29 -16.88 -7.46
CA SER A 10 2.51 -16.82 -6.66
C SER A 10 3.38 -15.69 -7.19
N LEU A 11 3.78 -14.79 -6.31
CA LEU A 11 4.61 -13.62 -6.57
C LEU A 11 5.98 -13.81 -5.91
N PRO A 12 6.98 -14.36 -6.60
CA PRO A 12 8.33 -14.51 -6.07
C PRO A 12 9.00 -13.15 -5.88
N LEU A 13 9.72 -12.99 -4.77
CA LEU A 13 10.47 -11.78 -4.45
C LEU A 13 11.92 -11.86 -4.94
N LYS A 14 12.48 -10.73 -5.37
CA LYS A 14 13.90 -10.62 -5.78
C LYS A 14 14.85 -10.91 -4.64
N THR A 15 14.45 -10.51 -3.44
CA THR A 15 15.18 -10.74 -2.20
C THR A 15 14.19 -11.10 -1.11
N LYS A 16 14.65 -11.78 -0.08
CA LYS A 16 13.87 -12.08 1.11
C LYS A 16 13.42 -10.77 1.75
N PHE A 17 12.13 -10.61 1.97
CA PHE A 17 11.56 -9.43 2.58
C PHE A 17 11.39 -9.67 4.08
N THR A 18 12.16 -8.93 4.89
CA THR A 18 12.18 -9.05 6.35
C THR A 18 11.70 -7.77 7.00
N VAL A 19 10.74 -7.90 7.91
CA VAL A 19 10.20 -6.83 8.77
C VAL A 19 10.22 -7.31 10.23
N ALA A 20 9.97 -6.42 11.17
CA ALA A 20 9.98 -6.74 12.60
C ALA A 20 9.12 -7.99 12.98
N ARG A 21 8.08 -8.29 12.21
CA ARG A 21 7.10 -9.37 12.48
C ARG A 21 7.27 -10.64 11.63
N GLY A 22 8.27 -10.73 10.75
CA GLY A 22 8.52 -11.94 9.96
C GLY A 22 9.20 -11.72 8.60
N GLU A 23 9.36 -12.81 7.85
CA GLU A 23 10.04 -12.82 6.56
C GLU A 23 9.30 -13.66 5.52
N ALA A 24 9.49 -13.33 4.24
CA ALA A 24 8.94 -14.07 3.11
C ALA A 24 9.85 -13.97 1.88
N ASP A 25 9.92 -15.02 1.07
CA ASP A 25 10.60 -15.05 -0.23
C ASP A 25 9.62 -15.08 -1.42
N HIS A 26 8.35 -15.31 -1.15
CA HIS A 26 7.25 -15.20 -2.11
C HIS A 26 5.96 -14.85 -1.39
N LYS A 27 4.95 -14.39 -2.15
CA LYS A 27 3.59 -14.17 -1.67
C LYS A 27 2.59 -14.90 -2.56
N ILE A 28 1.48 -15.34 -1.96
CA ILE A 28 0.33 -15.89 -2.68
C ILE A 28 -0.81 -14.89 -2.53
N ASN A 29 -1.23 -14.34 -3.67
CA ASN A 29 -2.36 -13.41 -3.74
C ASN A 29 -3.48 -14.01 -4.58
N VAL A 30 -4.68 -13.43 -4.52
CA VAL A 30 -5.83 -13.86 -5.34
C VAL A 30 -6.24 -12.73 -6.27
N ILE A 31 -6.31 -13.04 -7.56
CA ILE A 31 -6.81 -12.11 -8.58
C ILE A 31 -8.27 -12.45 -8.88
N ALA A 32 -9.16 -11.47 -8.75
CA ALA A 32 -10.52 -11.53 -9.26
C ALA A 32 -10.55 -10.94 -10.68
N ILE A 33 -11.14 -11.65 -11.63
CA ILE A 33 -11.12 -11.29 -13.05
C ILE A 33 -12.54 -11.31 -13.60
N LEU A 34 -12.98 -10.19 -14.15
CA LEU A 34 -14.28 -10.01 -14.78
C LEU A 34 -14.14 -10.04 -16.32
N ASN A 35 -14.91 -10.92 -16.96
CA ASN A 35 -14.97 -11.07 -18.41
C ASN A 35 -13.60 -11.30 -19.07
N ASN A 36 -12.70 -12.00 -18.39
CA ASN A 36 -11.31 -12.26 -18.79
C ASN A 36 -10.48 -11.00 -19.09
N ARG A 37 -10.86 -9.84 -18.57
CA ARG A 37 -10.23 -8.56 -18.91
C ARG A 37 -9.94 -7.66 -17.69
N TYR A 38 -10.94 -7.45 -16.84
CA TYR A 38 -10.85 -6.47 -15.76
C TYR A 38 -10.48 -7.18 -14.47
N SER A 39 -9.38 -6.79 -13.87
CA SER A 39 -8.81 -7.47 -12.71
C SER A 39 -8.82 -6.60 -11.46
N GLY A 40 -8.77 -7.26 -10.31
CA GLY A 40 -8.49 -6.67 -9.01
C GLY A 40 -7.82 -7.71 -8.13
N GLU A 41 -6.83 -7.29 -7.34
CA GLU A 41 -5.99 -8.17 -6.54
C GLU A 41 -6.36 -8.08 -5.06
N ALA A 42 -6.40 -9.24 -4.42
CA ALA A 42 -6.51 -9.40 -2.98
C ALA A 42 -5.15 -9.89 -2.45
N ALA A 43 -4.38 -8.96 -1.88
CA ALA A 43 -3.07 -9.25 -1.35
C ALA A 43 -3.17 -9.77 0.09
N ALA A 44 -2.91 -11.07 0.26
CA ALA A 44 -2.90 -11.70 1.57
C ALA A 44 -1.69 -11.24 2.39
N SER A 45 -1.91 -10.88 3.65
CA SER A 45 -0.84 -10.62 4.60
C SER A 45 -0.97 -11.53 5.80
N VAL A 46 0.00 -12.42 5.99
CA VAL A 46 0.05 -13.34 7.16
C VAL A 46 0.20 -12.56 8.46
N GLN A 47 0.72 -11.35 8.39
CA GLN A 47 1.03 -10.52 9.56
C GLN A 47 -0.15 -9.64 10.01
N TYR A 48 -1.03 -9.26 9.07
CA TYR A 48 -2.09 -8.27 9.30
C TYR A 48 -3.46 -8.76 8.86
N GLY A 49 -3.58 -9.96 8.36
CA GLY A 49 -4.80 -10.37 7.71
C GLY A 49 -5.16 -11.83 7.87
N PRO A 50 -6.30 -12.20 7.29
CA PRO A 50 -6.78 -13.55 7.27
C PRO A 50 -5.92 -14.44 6.36
N ASP A 51 -6.07 -15.75 6.54
CA ASP A 51 -5.55 -16.71 5.59
C ASP A 51 -6.19 -16.57 4.20
N ILE A 52 -5.56 -17.19 3.21
CA ILE A 52 -5.99 -17.13 1.81
C ILE A 52 -7.39 -17.70 1.61
N GLU A 53 -7.76 -18.71 2.38
CA GLU A 53 -9.07 -19.38 2.36
C GLU A 53 -10.20 -18.43 2.79
N THR A 54 -9.95 -17.62 3.80
CA THR A 54 -10.88 -16.58 4.27
C THR A 54 -11.05 -15.48 3.22
N ILE A 55 -9.98 -15.06 2.56
CA ILE A 55 -10.03 -14.09 1.45
C ILE A 55 -10.87 -14.65 0.30
N GLU A 56 -10.61 -15.87 -0.13
CA GLU A 56 -11.38 -16.53 -1.20
C GLU A 56 -12.85 -16.72 -0.85
N ALA A 57 -13.14 -17.05 0.41
CA ALA A 57 -14.52 -17.12 0.87
C ALA A 57 -15.24 -15.76 0.77
N GLY A 58 -14.54 -14.68 1.14
CA GLY A 58 -14.99 -13.31 0.96
C GLY A 58 -15.24 -12.96 -0.51
N LEU A 59 -14.29 -13.30 -1.39
CA LEU A 59 -14.42 -13.12 -2.83
C LEU A 59 -15.59 -13.89 -3.40
N ARG A 60 -15.76 -15.18 -3.07
CA ARG A 60 -16.92 -15.99 -3.52
C ARG A 60 -18.24 -15.36 -3.10
N LYS A 61 -18.35 -14.89 -1.85
CA LYS A 61 -19.56 -14.22 -1.32
C LYS A 61 -19.83 -12.92 -2.10
N GLY A 62 -18.82 -12.10 -2.32
CA GLY A 62 -18.95 -10.84 -3.06
C GLY A 62 -19.24 -11.05 -4.54
N ILE A 63 -18.65 -12.04 -5.19
CA ILE A 63 -18.96 -12.44 -6.57
C ILE A 63 -20.41 -12.88 -6.68
N GLY A 64 -20.91 -13.68 -5.72
CA GLY A 64 -22.31 -14.07 -5.64
C GLY A 64 -23.27 -12.87 -5.53
N PHE A 65 -22.86 -11.82 -4.79
CA PHE A 65 -23.57 -10.55 -4.72
C PHE A 65 -23.58 -9.81 -6.06
N LEU A 66 -22.42 -9.74 -6.76
CA LEU A 66 -22.28 -9.06 -8.04
C LEU A 66 -23.05 -9.75 -9.17
N LYS A 67 -23.08 -11.09 -9.22
CA LYS A 67 -23.81 -11.88 -10.23
C LYS A 67 -25.33 -11.65 -10.22
N ARG A 68 -25.90 -11.14 -9.13
CA ARG A 68 -27.33 -10.77 -9.06
C ARG A 68 -27.64 -9.45 -9.78
N ARG A 69 -26.63 -8.71 -10.20
CA ARG A 69 -26.77 -7.42 -10.88
C ARG A 69 -26.78 -7.60 -12.39
N LYS A 70 -27.65 -6.87 -13.07
CA LYS A 70 -27.72 -6.91 -14.55
C LYS A 70 -26.64 -6.04 -15.21
N LYS A 71 -26.18 -4.99 -14.52
CA LYS A 71 -25.21 -4.00 -15.00
C LYS A 71 -24.49 -3.38 -13.80
N PHE A 72 -23.21 -3.02 -13.98
CA PHE A 72 -22.45 -2.27 -13.00
C PHE A 72 -22.47 -0.77 -13.31
N ASN A 73 -22.45 0.04 -12.27
CA ASN A 73 -22.36 1.50 -12.29
C ASN A 73 -21.73 1.99 -10.98
N LEU A 74 -21.58 3.31 -10.78
CA LEU A 74 -21.00 3.87 -9.57
C LEU A 74 -21.71 3.40 -8.28
N LYS A 75 -23.06 3.27 -8.29
CA LYS A 75 -23.78 2.70 -7.15
C LYS A 75 -23.40 1.25 -6.84
N THR A 76 -22.77 0.55 -7.79
CA THR A 76 -22.24 -0.80 -7.53
C THR A 76 -20.99 -0.72 -6.65
N LEU A 77 -20.13 0.28 -6.86
CA LEU A 77 -18.98 0.53 -5.99
C LEU A 77 -19.44 0.87 -4.56
N ASP A 78 -20.43 1.76 -4.41
CA ASP A 78 -21.00 2.08 -3.09
C ASP A 78 -21.57 0.84 -2.41
N ALA A 79 -22.26 -0.02 -3.17
CA ALA A 79 -22.83 -1.25 -2.64
C ALA A 79 -21.77 -2.30 -2.27
N ILE A 80 -20.61 -2.34 -2.95
CA ILE A 80 -19.46 -3.15 -2.55
C ILE A 80 -18.86 -2.58 -1.27
N ASN A 81 -18.71 -1.26 -1.17
CA ASN A 81 -18.15 -0.61 0.01
C ASN A 81 -18.93 -0.94 1.29
N GLY A 82 -20.25 -0.95 1.22
CA GLY A 82 -21.13 -1.35 2.32
C GLY A 82 -21.34 -2.85 2.49
N TYR A 83 -20.75 -3.71 1.67
CA TYR A 83 -21.00 -5.13 1.73
C TYR A 83 -20.13 -5.83 2.78
N ASN A 84 -20.76 -6.60 3.67
CA ASN A 84 -20.08 -7.27 4.79
C ASN A 84 -19.27 -8.50 4.32
N ILE A 85 -18.06 -8.24 3.84
CA ILE A 85 -16.99 -9.21 3.54
C ILE A 85 -15.66 -8.62 4.02
N HIS A 86 -14.64 -9.45 4.12
CA HIS A 86 -13.32 -9.01 4.55
C HIS A 86 -12.81 -7.85 3.68
N PRO A 87 -12.18 -6.80 4.26
CA PRO A 87 -11.70 -5.62 3.51
C PRO A 87 -10.82 -5.96 2.31
N ILE A 88 -9.88 -6.90 2.44
CA ILE A 88 -9.00 -7.35 1.35
C ILE A 88 -9.82 -7.86 0.14
N ALA A 89 -10.81 -8.71 0.38
CA ALA A 89 -11.69 -9.21 -0.68
C ALA A 89 -12.57 -8.10 -1.28
N ARG A 90 -13.01 -7.15 -0.44
CA ARG A 90 -13.78 -5.99 -0.87
C ARG A 90 -12.96 -5.07 -1.77
N SER A 91 -11.70 -4.81 -1.42
CA SER A 91 -10.75 -4.02 -2.22
C SER A 91 -10.57 -4.61 -3.62
N ALA A 92 -10.30 -5.91 -3.72
CA ALA A 92 -10.15 -6.58 -5.01
C ALA A 92 -11.39 -6.48 -5.90
N LEU A 93 -12.58 -6.69 -5.32
CA LEU A 93 -13.84 -6.58 -6.08
C LEU A 93 -14.12 -5.13 -6.49
N MET A 94 -13.75 -4.17 -5.67
CA MET A 94 -13.88 -2.74 -5.97
C MET A 94 -12.97 -2.33 -7.11
N ALA A 95 -11.68 -2.75 -7.09
CA ALA A 95 -10.74 -2.54 -8.19
C ALA A 95 -11.26 -3.13 -9.50
N MET A 96 -11.68 -4.39 -9.47
CA MET A 96 -12.21 -5.10 -10.64
C MET A 96 -13.42 -4.37 -11.25
N VAL A 97 -14.38 -3.92 -10.42
CA VAL A 97 -15.57 -3.21 -10.90
C VAL A 97 -15.23 -1.79 -11.37
N LEU A 98 -14.32 -1.08 -10.71
CA LEU A 98 -13.85 0.23 -11.16
C LEU A 98 -13.16 0.13 -12.52
N ASN A 99 -12.28 -0.85 -12.70
CA ASN A 99 -11.61 -1.12 -13.96
C ASN A 99 -12.61 -1.46 -15.09
N TYR A 100 -13.66 -2.24 -14.78
CA TYR A 100 -14.76 -2.46 -15.71
C TYR A 100 -15.48 -1.16 -16.09
N LEU A 101 -15.82 -0.31 -15.12
CA LEU A 101 -16.49 0.96 -15.39
C LEU A 101 -15.62 1.91 -16.23
N SER A 102 -14.32 1.95 -15.97
CA SER A 102 -13.33 2.67 -16.77
C SER A 102 -13.33 2.18 -18.23
N GLY A 103 -13.22 0.88 -18.44
CA GLY A 103 -13.18 0.29 -19.78
C GLY A 103 -14.47 0.50 -20.58
N GLU A 104 -15.64 0.29 -19.95
CA GLU A 104 -16.94 0.48 -20.61
C GLU A 104 -17.25 1.95 -20.93
N SER A 105 -16.80 2.87 -20.10
CA SER A 105 -16.96 4.32 -20.33
C SER A 105 -15.86 4.93 -21.19
N ARG A 106 -14.77 4.20 -21.47
CA ARG A 106 -13.55 4.70 -22.13
C ARG A 106 -12.96 5.93 -21.43
N ARG A 107 -13.03 5.94 -20.10
CA ARG A 107 -12.48 6.99 -19.25
C ARG A 107 -11.43 6.37 -18.35
N TYR A 108 -10.43 7.14 -17.97
CA TYR A 108 -9.46 6.68 -16.98
C TYR A 108 -10.12 6.39 -15.63
N PRO A 109 -9.61 5.43 -14.82
CA PRO A 109 -10.21 5.10 -13.51
C PRO A 109 -10.35 6.31 -12.58
N TRP A 110 -9.37 7.20 -12.54
CA TRP A 110 -9.43 8.45 -11.75
C TRP A 110 -10.51 9.42 -12.26
N GLU A 111 -10.74 9.50 -13.56
CA GLU A 111 -11.83 10.32 -14.12
C GLU A 111 -13.20 9.76 -13.79
N VAL A 112 -13.33 8.41 -13.73
CA VAL A 112 -14.58 7.75 -13.30
C VAL A 112 -14.94 8.15 -11.87
N LEU A 113 -13.93 8.35 -11.01
CA LEU A 113 -14.06 8.76 -9.62
C LEU A 113 -13.97 10.28 -9.41
N ASN A 114 -13.79 11.06 -10.49
CA ASN A 114 -13.61 12.51 -10.43
C ASN A 114 -12.41 12.94 -9.58
N LEU A 115 -11.31 12.21 -9.69
CA LEU A 115 -10.02 12.51 -9.07
C LEU A 115 -9.08 13.23 -10.04
N GLY A 116 -8.03 13.85 -9.50
CA GLY A 116 -6.96 14.43 -10.29
C GLY A 116 -6.14 13.36 -11.04
N THR A 117 -5.58 13.74 -12.18
CA THR A 117 -4.70 12.87 -12.96
C THR A 117 -3.47 12.49 -12.15
N PRO A 118 -3.09 11.19 -12.10
CA PRO A 118 -1.89 10.72 -11.41
C PRO A 118 -0.63 11.13 -12.20
N VAL A 119 0.03 12.18 -11.75
CA VAL A 119 1.26 12.72 -12.37
C VAL A 119 2.28 13.06 -11.28
N GLY A 120 3.56 12.89 -11.60
CA GLY A 120 4.65 13.23 -10.67
C GLY A 120 4.65 12.40 -9.40
N ILE A 121 4.24 11.14 -9.49
CA ILE A 121 4.18 10.23 -8.33
C ILE A 121 5.61 9.86 -7.95
N ARG A 122 6.12 10.48 -6.87
CA ARG A 122 7.44 10.18 -6.32
C ARG A 122 7.33 9.10 -5.26
N ASN A 123 7.90 7.94 -5.55
CA ASN A 123 7.80 6.73 -4.75
C ASN A 123 9.08 6.45 -3.96
N SER A 124 8.98 5.83 -2.80
CA SER A 124 10.13 5.26 -2.09
C SER A 124 10.40 3.83 -2.53
N ILE A 125 11.63 3.36 -2.27
CA ILE A 125 11.98 1.95 -2.30
C ILE A 125 12.29 1.47 -0.88
N THR A 126 11.76 0.31 -0.51
CA THR A 126 11.94 -0.23 0.84
C THR A 126 13.20 -1.08 0.94
N ILE A 127 13.99 -0.82 1.96
CA ILE A 127 15.11 -1.67 2.41
C ILE A 127 14.67 -2.38 3.68
N SER A 128 14.67 -3.71 3.62
CA SER A 128 14.29 -4.59 4.74
C SER A 128 15.31 -4.53 5.87
N ILE A 129 14.91 -5.02 7.06
CA ILE A 129 15.81 -5.22 8.19
C ILE A 129 16.91 -6.22 7.81
N ASP A 130 18.17 -5.82 8.01
CA ASP A 130 19.37 -6.65 7.86
C ASP A 130 20.47 -6.07 8.74
N GLU A 131 21.66 -6.69 8.73
CA GLU A 131 22.84 -6.14 9.39
C GLU A 131 23.11 -4.69 8.94
N PRO A 132 23.41 -3.75 9.84
CA PRO A 132 23.52 -2.32 9.53
C PRO A 132 24.43 -2.00 8.35
N ALA A 133 25.60 -2.65 8.27
CA ALA A 133 26.53 -2.45 7.16
C ALA A 133 25.94 -2.87 5.79
N ARG A 134 25.06 -3.89 5.78
CA ARG A 134 24.36 -4.32 4.57
C ARG A 134 23.25 -3.33 4.19
N VAL A 135 22.51 -2.84 5.18
CA VAL A 135 21.48 -1.80 4.98
C VAL A 135 22.13 -0.55 4.36
N ILE A 136 23.19 -0.02 4.96
CA ILE A 136 23.93 1.15 4.43
C ILE A 136 24.44 0.90 3.02
N LYS A 137 25.03 -0.27 2.77
CA LYS A 137 25.49 -0.64 1.43
C LYS A 137 24.33 -0.68 0.42
N ALA A 138 23.19 -1.25 0.79
CA ALA A 138 22.01 -1.33 -0.07
C ALA A 138 21.44 0.07 -0.38
N ILE A 139 21.37 0.95 0.62
CA ILE A 139 20.92 2.34 0.44
C ILE A 139 21.84 3.07 -0.53
N ASN A 140 23.15 3.01 -0.32
CA ASN A 140 24.12 3.71 -1.17
C ASN A 140 24.19 3.13 -2.60
N ALA A 141 23.97 1.83 -2.77
CA ALA A 141 23.92 1.18 -4.08
C ALA A 141 22.59 1.40 -4.82
N SER A 142 21.55 1.80 -4.10
CA SER A 142 20.23 2.08 -4.69
C SER A 142 20.32 3.31 -5.62
N GLU A 143 19.71 3.23 -6.80
CA GLU A 143 19.53 4.38 -7.69
C GLU A 143 18.35 5.27 -7.29
N TYR A 144 17.54 4.83 -6.33
CA TYR A 144 16.35 5.56 -5.86
C TYR A 144 16.78 6.69 -4.92
N PRO A 145 16.32 7.93 -5.15
CA PRO A 145 16.63 9.08 -4.27
C PRO A 145 15.80 9.06 -2.97
N ILE A 146 14.69 8.31 -2.92
CA ILE A 146 13.85 8.17 -1.75
C ILE A 146 13.91 6.71 -1.29
N VAL A 147 14.34 6.49 -0.05
CA VAL A 147 14.49 5.15 0.52
C VAL A 147 13.73 5.07 1.84
N LYS A 148 12.87 4.07 1.97
CA LYS A 148 12.24 3.70 3.23
C LYS A 148 13.03 2.58 3.88
N ILE A 149 13.48 2.76 5.11
CA ILE A 149 14.20 1.73 5.88
C ILE A 149 13.30 1.15 6.95
N LYS A 150 13.28 -0.18 7.03
CA LYS A 150 12.59 -0.89 8.11
C LYS A 150 13.47 -0.92 9.34
N MET A 151 12.91 -0.51 10.47
CA MET A 151 13.52 -0.50 11.80
C MET A 151 12.65 -1.28 12.80
N GLY A 152 12.86 -1.12 14.09
CA GLY A 152 12.13 -1.86 15.13
C GLY A 152 12.83 -3.18 15.50
N SER A 153 14.16 -3.23 15.39
CA SER A 153 14.98 -4.38 15.70
C SER A 153 16.16 -4.03 16.61
N ASP A 154 16.90 -5.03 17.06
CA ASP A 154 18.14 -4.86 17.86
C ASP A 154 19.27 -4.16 17.08
N TYR A 155 19.13 -4.04 15.76
CA TYR A 155 20.12 -3.36 14.90
C TYR A 155 19.99 -1.84 14.88
N ASP A 156 18.90 -1.28 15.39
CA ASP A 156 18.54 0.13 15.20
C ASP A 156 19.58 1.09 15.75
N GLU A 157 20.13 0.84 16.96
CA GLU A 157 21.17 1.68 17.55
C GLU A 157 22.46 1.67 16.74
N THR A 158 22.85 0.48 16.27
CA THR A 158 24.05 0.33 15.42
C THR A 158 23.83 1.01 14.07
N LEU A 159 22.63 0.89 13.50
CA LEU A 159 22.27 1.57 12.23
C LEU A 159 22.33 3.08 12.37
N LEU A 160 21.82 3.65 13.48
CA LEU A 160 21.91 5.11 13.76
C LEU A 160 23.36 5.62 13.66
N THR A 161 24.34 4.88 14.22
CA THR A 161 25.75 5.31 14.19
C THR A 161 26.36 5.31 12.79
N GLN A 162 25.68 4.73 11.81
CA GLN A 162 26.15 4.60 10.43
C GLN A 162 25.40 5.49 9.44
N LEU A 163 24.35 6.19 9.86
CA LEU A 163 23.52 7.02 8.97
C LEU A 163 24.31 8.12 8.25
N ASP A 164 25.36 8.65 8.88
CA ASP A 164 26.25 9.66 8.26
C ASP A 164 26.99 9.12 7.02
N GLN A 165 27.01 7.81 6.80
CA GLN A 165 27.58 7.19 5.60
C GLN A 165 26.62 7.20 4.41
N ILE A 166 25.36 7.63 4.61
CA ILE A 166 24.35 7.75 3.55
C ILE A 166 24.48 9.13 2.91
N GLY A 167 24.72 9.17 1.60
CA GLY A 167 24.86 10.41 0.84
C GLY A 167 23.66 10.68 -0.08
N GLY A 168 23.09 11.90 -0.01
CA GLY A 168 22.19 12.43 -1.03
C GLY A 168 20.85 11.72 -1.19
N LYS A 169 20.37 11.04 -0.16
CA LYS A 169 19.08 10.31 -0.14
C LYS A 169 18.09 10.97 0.81
N GLU A 170 16.81 10.98 0.42
CA GLU A 170 15.70 11.18 1.34
C GLU A 170 15.40 9.85 2.03
N ILE A 171 15.56 9.82 3.35
CA ILE A 171 15.30 8.62 4.15
C ILE A 171 13.98 8.77 4.87
N ARG A 172 13.15 7.73 4.81
CA ARG A 172 11.95 7.54 5.62
C ARG A 172 12.13 6.29 6.48
N VAL A 173 11.54 6.29 7.65
CA VAL A 173 11.67 5.17 8.60
C VAL A 173 10.30 4.55 8.85
N ASP A 174 10.27 3.22 8.93
CA ASP A 174 9.10 2.48 9.39
C ASP A 174 9.55 1.48 10.46
N ALA A 175 9.09 1.70 11.69
CA ALA A 175 9.43 0.87 12.83
C ALA A 175 8.43 -0.28 13.06
N ASN A 176 7.33 -0.34 12.32
CA ASN A 176 6.27 -1.36 12.43
C ASN A 176 5.83 -1.62 13.90
N GLY A 177 5.78 -0.57 14.73
CA GLY A 177 5.41 -0.67 16.14
C GLY A 177 6.46 -1.32 17.03
N GLY A 178 7.70 -1.44 16.56
CA GLY A 178 8.75 -2.20 17.24
C GLY A 178 9.42 -1.49 18.43
N TRP A 179 9.14 -0.21 18.67
CA TRP A 179 9.77 0.54 19.77
C TRP A 179 8.85 0.66 20.98
N SER A 180 9.43 0.69 22.19
CA SER A 180 8.76 1.24 23.38
C SER A 180 8.66 2.76 23.24
N SER A 181 7.82 3.41 24.06
CA SER A 181 7.69 4.86 24.06
C SER A 181 9.02 5.59 24.35
N GLU A 182 9.81 5.09 25.30
CA GLU A 182 11.12 5.63 25.65
C GLU A 182 12.11 5.47 24.48
N LYS A 183 12.11 4.28 23.85
CA LYS A 183 12.95 4.03 22.68
C LYS A 183 12.54 4.89 21.48
N ALA A 184 11.24 5.07 21.25
CA ALA A 184 10.73 5.94 20.20
C ALA A 184 11.19 7.39 20.39
N GLU A 185 11.13 7.92 21.63
CA GLU A 185 11.64 9.25 21.94
C GLU A 185 13.11 9.43 21.57
N GLU A 186 13.96 8.48 22.00
CA GLU A 186 15.38 8.47 21.69
C GLU A 186 15.63 8.40 20.18
N MET A 187 14.96 7.44 19.49
CA MET A 187 15.12 7.24 18.06
C MET A 187 14.68 8.44 17.25
N ILE A 188 13.51 9.03 17.53
CA ILE A 188 13.00 10.23 16.86
C ILE A 188 13.99 11.38 17.00
N PHE A 189 14.52 11.61 18.21
CA PHE A 189 15.49 12.65 18.44
C PHE A 189 16.77 12.47 17.61
N HIS A 190 17.32 11.26 17.56
CA HIS A 190 18.53 10.98 16.79
C HIS A 190 18.27 11.01 15.28
N LEU A 191 17.19 10.39 14.79
CA LEU A 191 16.83 10.39 13.38
C LEU A 191 16.60 11.80 12.84
N SER A 192 15.97 12.67 13.63
CA SER A 192 15.76 14.07 13.23
C SER A 192 17.07 14.84 13.00
N LYS A 193 18.12 14.55 13.75
CA LYS A 193 19.46 15.15 13.55
C LYS A 193 20.13 14.74 12.25
N HIS A 194 19.77 13.57 11.72
CA HIS A 194 20.20 13.11 10.39
C HIS A 194 19.26 13.59 9.26
N GLY A 195 18.30 14.49 9.57
CA GLY A 195 17.37 15.05 8.59
C GLY A 195 16.23 14.11 8.19
N ILE A 196 16.01 13.04 8.94
CA ILE A 196 14.90 12.12 8.74
C ILE A 196 13.66 12.70 9.39
N SER A 197 12.65 12.99 8.56
CA SER A 197 11.45 13.73 8.98
C SER A 197 10.16 12.91 8.90
N VAL A 198 10.17 11.72 8.32
CA VAL A 198 8.98 10.86 8.20
C VAL A 198 9.25 9.55 8.93
N ILE A 199 8.49 9.30 9.98
CA ILE A 199 8.58 8.08 10.81
C ILE A 199 7.19 7.45 10.89
N GLU A 200 7.09 6.23 10.36
CA GLU A 200 5.87 5.44 10.33
C GLU A 200 5.87 4.45 11.50
N GLN A 201 4.73 4.35 12.17
CA GLN A 201 4.40 3.43 13.27
C GLN A 201 5.55 3.23 14.26
N PRO A 202 5.97 4.28 14.99
CA PRO A 202 7.09 4.16 15.95
C PRO A 202 6.82 3.15 17.06
N THR A 203 5.59 3.13 17.60
CA THR A 203 5.20 2.24 18.71
C THR A 203 3.96 1.43 18.36
N ASP A 204 3.68 0.39 19.15
CA ASP A 204 2.38 -0.29 19.16
C ASP A 204 1.26 0.69 19.51
N ILE A 205 0.04 0.46 19.01
CA ILE A 205 -1.13 1.31 19.21
C ILE A 205 -1.49 1.51 20.69
N ALA A 206 -1.16 0.54 21.54
CA ALA A 206 -1.38 0.67 22.97
C ALA A 206 -0.68 1.90 23.59
N HIS A 207 0.33 2.43 22.88
CA HIS A 207 1.10 3.61 23.26
C HIS A 207 0.77 4.85 22.43
N ILE A 208 -0.34 4.87 21.68
CA ILE A 208 -0.69 6.00 20.80
C ILE A 208 -0.80 7.34 21.54
N ALA A 209 -1.24 7.34 22.79
CA ALA A 209 -1.34 8.56 23.59
C ALA A 209 0.02 9.23 23.82
N ASP A 210 1.11 8.46 23.79
CA ASP A 210 2.48 8.98 23.98
C ASP A 210 2.94 9.77 22.74
N TRP A 211 2.31 9.55 21.57
CA TRP A 211 2.68 10.22 20.32
C TRP A 211 2.49 11.75 20.38
N GLN A 212 1.56 12.25 21.20
CA GLN A 212 1.47 13.70 21.43
C GLN A 212 2.75 14.27 22.06
N HIS A 213 3.35 13.51 22.99
CA HIS A 213 4.62 13.86 23.59
C HIS A 213 5.78 13.68 22.60
N LEU A 214 5.80 12.59 21.84
CA LEU A 214 6.82 12.31 20.82
C LEU A 214 6.87 13.41 19.75
N LYS A 215 5.73 13.89 19.28
CA LYS A 215 5.62 15.01 18.32
C LYS A 215 6.29 16.29 18.83
N GLY A 216 6.21 16.56 20.12
CA GLY A 216 6.85 17.73 20.75
C GLY A 216 8.38 17.64 20.86
N LYS A 217 8.98 16.47 20.59
CA LYS A 217 10.43 16.25 20.72
C LYS A 217 11.23 16.68 19.50
N SER A 218 10.61 16.76 18.34
CA SER A 218 11.24 17.27 17.13
C SER A 218 10.20 17.98 16.26
N GLU A 219 10.39 19.29 16.06
CA GLU A 219 9.47 20.13 15.27
C GLU A 219 9.38 19.73 13.78
N ASN A 220 10.33 18.94 13.30
CA ASN A 220 10.46 18.58 11.88
C ASN A 220 10.15 17.12 11.57
N VAL A 221 9.61 16.36 12.54
CA VAL A 221 9.27 14.95 12.34
C VAL A 221 7.76 14.79 12.27
N GLU A 222 7.30 14.09 11.25
CA GLU A 222 5.92 13.69 11.03
C GLU A 222 5.75 12.22 11.42
N LEU A 223 4.84 11.95 12.36
CA LEU A 223 4.50 10.61 12.80
C LEU A 223 3.30 10.11 12.00
N ILE A 224 3.49 9.02 11.27
CA ILE A 224 2.51 8.43 10.36
C ILE A 224 1.96 7.14 10.95
N LEU A 225 0.63 7.06 11.11
CA LEU A 225 -0.07 5.85 11.56
C LEU A 225 -0.28 4.89 10.39
N ASP A 226 0.10 3.62 10.55
CA ASP A 226 -0.13 2.57 9.56
C ASP A 226 -1.03 1.46 10.10
N GLU A 227 -0.56 0.65 11.02
CA GLU A 227 -1.14 -0.66 11.34
C GLU A 227 -2.65 -0.60 11.63
N GLU A 228 -3.10 0.36 12.39
CA GLU A 228 -4.50 0.51 12.80
C GLU A 228 -5.32 1.41 11.88
N MET A 229 -4.72 1.96 10.81
CA MET A 229 -5.44 2.82 9.87
C MET A 229 -6.24 2.00 8.85
N ASN A 230 -7.44 1.55 9.22
CA ASN A 230 -8.27 0.67 8.41
C ASN A 230 -9.56 1.34 7.90
N SER A 231 -10.05 2.38 8.58
CA SER A 231 -11.34 2.99 8.32
C SER A 231 -11.36 4.48 8.64
N LEU A 232 -12.41 5.16 8.20
CA LEU A 232 -12.66 6.55 8.62
C LEU A 232 -12.86 6.66 10.14
N GLU A 233 -13.46 5.65 10.77
CA GLU A 233 -13.65 5.61 12.22
C GLU A 233 -12.30 5.55 12.95
N ASP A 234 -11.34 4.76 12.45
CA ASP A 234 -9.98 4.70 13.01
C ASP A 234 -9.28 6.06 12.85
N PHE A 235 -9.45 6.71 11.69
CA PHE A 235 -8.92 8.06 11.50
C PHE A 235 -9.48 9.03 12.54
N GLU A 236 -10.80 9.07 12.74
CA GLU A 236 -11.46 9.94 13.71
C GLU A 236 -11.01 9.63 15.15
N GLN A 237 -10.71 8.37 15.46
CA GLN A 237 -10.21 7.95 16.76
C GLN A 237 -8.78 8.40 17.02
N TYR A 238 -7.91 8.38 16.00
CA TYR A 238 -6.45 8.56 16.20
C TYR A 238 -5.89 9.87 15.63
N SER A 239 -6.68 10.67 14.89
CA SER A 239 -6.18 11.84 14.16
C SER A 239 -5.50 12.88 15.06
N GLU A 240 -5.91 13.04 16.32
CA GLU A 240 -5.29 13.99 17.25
C GLU A 240 -3.84 13.62 17.60
N PHE A 241 -3.49 12.34 17.61
CA PHE A 241 -2.19 11.84 18.02
C PHE A 241 -1.15 11.85 16.90
N VAL A 242 -1.55 11.92 15.63
CA VAL A 242 -0.70 11.69 14.46
C VAL A 242 -0.51 12.96 13.61
N ASP A 243 0.53 12.98 12.78
CA ASP A 243 0.75 14.04 11.78
C ASP A 243 0.25 13.61 10.40
N GLY A 244 0.11 12.31 10.20
CA GLY A 244 -0.42 11.74 8.98
C GLY A 244 -0.81 10.27 9.13
N VAL A 245 -1.34 9.72 8.05
CA VAL A 245 -1.83 8.33 8.00
C VAL A 245 -1.34 7.64 6.74
N ASN A 246 -1.02 6.34 6.85
CA ASN A 246 -0.72 5.48 5.71
C ASN A 246 -1.96 4.68 5.33
N ILE A 247 -2.51 4.97 4.15
CA ILE A 247 -3.72 4.34 3.62
C ILE A 247 -3.31 3.21 2.69
N LYS A 248 -3.74 1.98 3.00
CA LYS A 248 -3.56 0.79 2.17
C LYS A 248 -4.91 0.24 1.75
N MET A 249 -5.07 -0.05 0.47
CA MET A 249 -6.36 -0.48 -0.11
C MET A 249 -6.90 -1.76 0.54
N GLU A 250 -6.02 -2.69 0.86
CA GLU A 250 -6.36 -3.97 1.50
C GLU A 250 -6.92 -3.79 2.90
N LYS A 251 -6.45 -2.78 3.62
CA LYS A 251 -6.92 -2.45 4.97
C LYS A 251 -8.24 -1.68 4.93
N SER A 252 -8.31 -0.61 4.14
CA SER A 252 -9.53 0.21 4.02
C SER A 252 -10.67 -0.50 3.26
N GLY A 253 -10.36 -1.57 2.54
CA GLY A 253 -11.36 -2.31 1.77
C GLY A 253 -11.70 -1.66 0.43
N GLY A 254 -10.77 -0.86 -0.10
CA GLY A 254 -10.79 -0.31 -1.44
C GLY A 254 -10.88 1.20 -1.51
N ILE A 255 -10.77 1.71 -2.74
CA ILE A 255 -10.54 3.12 -3.04
C ILE A 255 -11.61 4.08 -2.51
N LEU A 256 -12.89 3.68 -2.39
CA LEU A 256 -13.91 4.61 -1.92
C LEU A 256 -13.72 4.99 -0.45
N GLU A 257 -13.40 4.03 0.41
CA GLU A 257 -13.10 4.32 1.80
C GLU A 257 -11.77 5.07 1.92
N ALA A 258 -10.75 4.65 1.16
CA ALA A 258 -9.46 5.33 1.08
C ALA A 258 -9.60 6.83 0.71
N ILE A 259 -10.44 7.16 -0.26
CA ILE A 259 -10.74 8.56 -0.64
C ILE A 259 -11.39 9.33 0.52
N ARG A 260 -12.32 8.72 1.26
CA ARG A 260 -12.95 9.37 2.43
C ARG A 260 -11.94 9.70 3.50
N ILE A 261 -11.07 8.74 3.82
CA ILE A 261 -9.98 8.94 4.78
C ILE A 261 -9.05 10.05 4.30
N ALA A 262 -8.62 10.02 3.04
CA ALA A 262 -7.70 11.01 2.49
C ALA A 262 -8.29 12.44 2.52
N HIS A 263 -9.56 12.61 2.15
CA HIS A 263 -10.22 13.91 2.24
C HIS A 263 -10.31 14.40 3.68
N LYS A 264 -10.74 13.55 4.61
CA LYS A 264 -10.85 13.90 6.02
C LYS A 264 -9.48 14.27 6.61
N ALA A 265 -8.42 13.52 6.28
CA ALA A 265 -7.06 13.81 6.70
C ALA A 265 -6.60 15.18 6.18
N ARG A 266 -6.84 15.49 4.92
CA ARG A 266 -6.51 16.79 4.32
C ARG A 266 -7.29 17.95 4.94
N ASP A 267 -8.58 17.75 5.23
CA ASP A 267 -9.42 18.76 5.91
C ASP A 267 -8.88 19.10 7.31
N GLU A 268 -8.30 18.10 7.99
CA GLU A 268 -7.63 18.27 9.29
C GLU A 268 -6.14 18.62 9.17
N LYS A 269 -5.66 18.92 7.95
CA LYS A 269 -4.24 19.24 7.66
C LYS A 269 -3.26 18.15 8.06
N LYS A 270 -3.69 16.90 8.00
CA LYS A 270 -2.85 15.73 8.19
C LYS A 270 -2.26 15.27 6.86
N LYS A 271 -1.07 14.68 6.92
CA LYS A 271 -0.41 14.08 5.76
C LYS A 271 -1.10 12.79 5.36
N VAL A 272 -1.11 12.54 4.06
CA VAL A 272 -1.59 11.31 3.47
C VAL A 272 -0.43 10.58 2.82
N MET A 273 -0.13 9.40 3.30
CA MET A 273 0.74 8.43 2.65
C MET A 273 -0.14 7.36 2.00
N LEU A 274 0.21 6.93 0.79
CA LEU A 274 -0.34 5.74 0.16
C LEU A 274 0.69 4.64 0.23
N GLY A 275 0.37 3.58 0.93
CA GLY A 275 1.19 2.38 1.03
C GLY A 275 0.58 1.19 0.30
N CYS A 276 1.32 0.09 0.34
CA CYS A 276 0.90 -1.18 -0.28
C CYS A 276 1.25 -2.37 0.62
N MET A 277 0.69 -3.52 0.27
CA MET A 277 1.17 -4.83 0.71
C MET A 277 2.19 -5.36 -0.31
N VAL A 278 2.61 -6.60 -0.21
CA VAL A 278 3.36 -7.25 -1.30
C VAL A 278 2.36 -7.70 -2.36
N GLU A 279 2.27 -6.92 -3.41
CA GLU A 279 1.27 -7.06 -4.46
C GLU A 279 1.82 -6.63 -5.84
N SER A 280 1.12 -6.98 -6.89
CA SER A 280 1.47 -6.62 -8.27
C SER A 280 0.95 -5.23 -8.65
N SER A 281 1.22 -4.82 -9.89
CA SER A 281 0.60 -3.62 -10.47
C SER A 281 -0.93 -3.66 -10.45
N VAL A 282 -1.55 -4.84 -10.41
CA VAL A 282 -3.01 -4.95 -10.25
C VAL A 282 -3.47 -4.46 -8.88
N GLY A 283 -2.73 -4.83 -7.82
CA GLY A 283 -3.05 -4.45 -6.44
C GLY A 283 -2.87 -2.96 -6.20
N ILE A 284 -1.69 -2.43 -6.53
CA ILE A 284 -1.38 -1.01 -6.28
C ILE A 284 -2.19 -0.03 -7.14
N ALA A 285 -2.87 -0.51 -8.18
CA ALA A 285 -3.54 0.36 -9.15
C ALA A 285 -4.51 1.37 -8.50
N GLN A 286 -5.30 0.95 -7.51
CA GLN A 286 -6.21 1.85 -6.82
C GLN A 286 -5.46 2.99 -6.10
N SER A 287 -4.34 2.69 -5.45
CA SER A 287 -3.47 3.69 -4.81
C SER A 287 -2.92 4.68 -5.84
N VAL A 288 -2.48 4.19 -6.99
CA VAL A 288 -2.01 5.03 -8.10
C VAL A 288 -3.13 5.95 -8.62
N TYR A 289 -4.37 5.44 -8.74
CA TYR A 289 -5.51 6.25 -9.21
C TYR A 289 -5.86 7.42 -8.31
N MET A 290 -5.60 7.31 -7.01
CA MET A 290 -5.86 8.40 -6.07
C MET A 290 -4.60 9.14 -5.59
N SER A 291 -3.48 8.95 -6.27
CA SER A 291 -2.18 9.55 -5.89
C SER A 291 -2.22 11.08 -5.78
N SER A 292 -3.12 11.75 -6.52
CA SER A 292 -3.33 13.20 -6.43
C SER A 292 -3.82 13.69 -5.05
N LEU A 293 -4.25 12.79 -4.17
CA LEU A 293 -4.67 13.09 -2.81
C LEU A 293 -3.55 12.89 -1.78
N ALA A 294 -2.41 12.33 -2.17
CA ALA A 294 -1.33 11.94 -1.26
C ALA A 294 -0.15 12.92 -1.26
N ASP A 295 0.51 13.01 -0.12
CA ASP A 295 1.78 13.70 0.08
C ASP A 295 2.96 12.73 -0.11
N TYR A 296 2.79 11.46 0.27
CA TYR A 296 3.81 10.42 0.22
C TYR A 296 3.31 9.16 -0.47
N HIS A 297 4.21 8.50 -1.20
CA HIS A 297 3.92 7.22 -1.84
C HIS A 297 4.97 6.20 -1.42
N ASP A 298 4.50 5.01 -1.07
CA ASP A 298 5.25 3.83 -0.68
C ASP A 298 4.63 2.62 -1.39
N LEU A 299 4.72 2.66 -2.74
CA LEU A 299 4.03 1.77 -3.68
C LEU A 299 5.05 0.94 -4.47
N ASP A 300 6.07 0.44 -3.79
CA ASP A 300 7.21 -0.25 -4.40
C ASP A 300 7.02 -1.76 -4.58
N ALA A 301 5.90 -2.32 -4.14
CA ALA A 301 5.69 -3.77 -4.17
C ALA A 301 5.97 -4.42 -5.53
N PRO A 302 5.53 -3.89 -6.69
CA PRO A 302 5.86 -4.47 -7.98
C PRO A 302 7.36 -4.50 -8.28
N GLN A 303 8.13 -3.56 -7.73
CA GLN A 303 9.58 -3.49 -7.89
C GLN A 303 10.33 -4.55 -7.06
N LEU A 304 9.70 -5.05 -5.99
CA LEU A 304 10.24 -6.12 -5.15
C LEU A 304 10.04 -7.50 -5.78
N LEU A 305 9.11 -7.64 -6.74
CA LEU A 305 8.83 -8.90 -7.42
C LEU A 305 9.91 -9.26 -8.43
N VAL A 306 10.18 -10.55 -8.59
CA VAL A 306 11.06 -11.06 -9.66
C VAL A 306 10.50 -10.64 -11.02
N ASP A 307 9.18 -10.78 -11.20
CA ASP A 307 8.44 -10.31 -12.36
C ASP A 307 7.03 -9.89 -11.94
N ASP A 308 6.56 -8.76 -12.47
CA ASP A 308 5.21 -8.31 -12.28
C ASP A 308 4.26 -9.09 -13.21
N ILE A 309 3.09 -9.44 -12.73
CA ILE A 309 2.10 -10.21 -13.48
C ILE A 309 1.23 -9.38 -14.45
N ALA A 310 1.37 -8.06 -14.42
CA ALA A 310 0.55 -7.15 -15.22
C ALA A 310 1.39 -6.05 -15.90
N GLN A 311 0.73 -5.30 -16.76
CA GLN A 311 1.26 -4.14 -17.49
C GLN A 311 0.31 -2.95 -17.31
N GLY A 312 0.82 -1.73 -17.53
CA GLY A 312 0.05 -0.47 -17.44
C GLY A 312 0.55 0.48 -16.36
N ILE A 313 1.40 -0.01 -15.43
CA ILE A 313 2.12 0.81 -14.45
C ILE A 313 3.60 0.45 -14.57
N THR A 314 4.45 1.44 -14.69
CA THR A 314 5.90 1.27 -14.82
C THR A 314 6.64 2.19 -13.87
N TYR A 315 7.91 1.89 -13.63
CA TYR A 315 8.76 2.62 -12.69
C TYR A 315 10.02 3.08 -13.40
N ASP A 316 10.35 4.35 -13.23
CA ASP A 316 11.66 4.90 -13.55
C ASP A 316 12.22 5.54 -12.27
N LYS A 317 13.09 4.81 -11.59
CA LYS A 317 13.59 5.15 -10.25
C LYS A 317 12.40 5.45 -9.31
N GLU A 318 12.40 6.64 -8.69
CA GLU A 318 11.32 7.06 -7.79
C GLU A 318 10.01 7.41 -8.50
N THR A 319 9.99 7.49 -9.82
CA THR A 319 8.78 7.94 -10.53
C THR A 319 7.92 6.75 -10.96
N ILE A 320 6.66 6.79 -10.57
CA ILE A 320 5.64 5.87 -11.09
C ILE A 320 4.99 6.51 -12.32
N HIS A 321 4.99 5.78 -13.42
CA HIS A 321 4.34 6.15 -14.67
C HIS A 321 3.11 5.29 -14.91
N VAL A 322 2.07 5.92 -15.43
CA VAL A 322 0.83 5.26 -15.80
C VAL A 322 0.70 5.32 -17.31
N ASP A 323 0.56 4.17 -17.95
CA ASP A 323 0.41 4.11 -19.40
C ASP A 323 -0.92 4.69 -19.85
N HIS A 324 -0.95 5.26 -21.05
CA HIS A 324 -2.18 5.74 -21.69
C HIS A 324 -3.20 4.62 -21.94
N GLU A 325 -2.75 3.37 -22.01
CA GLU A 325 -3.60 2.19 -22.23
C GLU A 325 -4.25 1.65 -20.93
N ILE A 326 -4.06 2.30 -19.78
CA ILE A 326 -4.61 1.86 -18.49
C ILE A 326 -6.14 2.00 -18.39
N ILE A 327 -6.81 2.46 -19.44
CA ILE A 327 -8.27 2.44 -19.49
C ILE A 327 -8.76 0.97 -19.38
N GLY A 328 -9.49 0.70 -18.30
CA GLY A 328 -9.88 -0.67 -17.92
C GLY A 328 -8.95 -1.33 -16.90
N GLY A 329 -7.96 -0.57 -16.39
CA GLY A 329 -7.00 -1.04 -15.40
C GLY A 329 -5.79 -1.76 -15.98
N PRO A 330 -4.84 -2.20 -15.13
CA PRO A 330 -3.69 -2.98 -15.55
C PRO A 330 -4.10 -4.26 -16.26
N SER A 331 -3.40 -4.58 -17.34
CA SER A 331 -3.64 -5.79 -18.15
C SER A 331 -2.76 -6.94 -17.67
N LEU A 332 -3.35 -8.08 -17.33
CA LEU A 332 -2.59 -9.29 -17.01
C LEU A 332 -1.72 -9.71 -18.20
N LYS A 333 -0.50 -10.12 -17.95
CA LYS A 333 0.41 -10.64 -18.97
C LYS A 333 -0.12 -11.92 -19.58
N ARG A 334 0.21 -12.16 -20.85
CA ARG A 334 -0.31 -13.29 -21.63
C ARG A 334 0.06 -14.65 -21.01
N ASP A 335 1.27 -14.80 -20.54
CA ASP A 335 1.75 -16.02 -19.89
C ASP A 335 1.01 -16.33 -18.58
N VAL A 336 0.61 -15.28 -17.82
CA VAL A 336 -0.23 -15.43 -16.63
C VAL A 336 -1.63 -15.91 -17.02
N ILE A 337 -2.20 -15.33 -18.09
CA ILE A 337 -3.51 -15.75 -18.60
C ILE A 337 -3.45 -17.22 -19.08
N GLU A 338 -2.42 -17.59 -19.83
CA GLU A 338 -2.24 -18.96 -20.33
C GLU A 338 -2.04 -19.95 -19.18
N LYS A 339 -1.26 -19.59 -18.15
CA LYS A 339 -0.95 -20.47 -17.03
C LYS A 339 -2.13 -20.69 -16.07
N TYR A 340 -2.96 -19.68 -15.81
CA TYR A 340 -3.94 -19.71 -14.72
C TYR A 340 -5.40 -19.61 -15.19
N ILE A 341 -5.68 -19.27 -16.45
CA ILE A 341 -7.04 -18.99 -16.92
C ILE A 341 -7.49 -20.00 -17.99
N GLN A 342 -6.58 -20.62 -18.73
CA GLN A 342 -6.91 -21.60 -19.78
C GLN A 342 -7.07 -23.04 -19.27
N GLU A 343 -6.82 -23.30 -17.99
CA GLU A 343 -7.21 -24.53 -17.30
C GLU A 343 -8.65 -24.39 -16.72
#